data_7149b28870ce4119e7ef9f9c77f1ef27
#
_entry.id   7149b28870ce4119e7ef9f9c77f1ef27
#
_cell.length_a   1.000
_cell.length_b   1.000
_cell.length_c   1.000
_cell.angle_alpha   90.00
_cell.angle_beta   90.00
_cell.angle_gamma   90.00
#
_symmetry.space_group_name_H-M   'P 1'
#
loop_
_entity.id
_entity.type
_entity.pdbx_description
1 polymer ?
#
loop_
_entity_poly.entity_id
_entity_poly.type
_entity_poly.pdbx_seq_one_letter_code
_entity_poly.pdbx_strand_id
1 'polypeptide(L)'
;MTSPDPSREPEPTKPAGSATPQYKDRIYRSPAGIVGGVLVLGIIAWLGIDAVVVGEGRTPWLALATMLFLVPLVFAYTLRPAVFVNDDRLRVRNPLRMVVLPWGQVASLRSGFSNEVVDDSGTTYQLWALPVSVRARSKAARQEARAARAAARAGQGGAGGGRGDGRGGAGVPGGAVGAADLGAGAALAAGGPRRAETDRAMDELRELHERRQEAAEAQGEVTVRWAYEVIAPAVAGAVLLAVLWGLG
;
A
#
# COMPACT_ATOMS: atom_id res chain seq x y z
N MET A 1 -63.63 -38.44 4.92
CA MET A 1 -63.59 -37.58 3.75
C MET A 1 -63.51 -36.17 4.26
N THR A 2 -62.31 -35.62 4.44
CA THR A 2 -62.07 -34.27 4.92
C THR A 2 -61.59 -33.45 3.71
N SER A 3 -62.44 -32.51 3.25
CA SER A 3 -62.14 -31.60 2.15
C SER A 3 -61.00 -30.63 2.55
N PRO A 4 -60.07 -30.32 1.67
CA PRO A 4 -59.07 -29.30 1.94
C PRO A 4 -59.67 -27.91 1.81
N ASP A 5 -59.34 -27.02 2.73
CA ASP A 5 -59.70 -25.61 2.81
C ASP A 5 -58.99 -24.81 1.70
N PRO A 6 -59.71 -24.14 0.75
CA PRO A 6 -59.11 -23.42 -0.35
C PRO A 6 -58.62 -22.00 -0.02
N SER A 7 -58.60 -21.60 1.26
CA SER A 7 -58.33 -20.20 1.66
C SER A 7 -56.91 -19.93 2.20
N ARG A 8 -55.98 -20.87 2.07
CA ARG A 8 -54.60 -20.62 2.48
C ARG A 8 -53.83 -19.97 1.31
N GLU A 9 -53.86 -18.63 1.24
CA GLU A 9 -52.92 -17.86 0.45
C GLU A 9 -51.49 -18.26 0.85
N PRO A 10 -50.59 -18.55 -0.13
CA PRO A 10 -49.20 -18.77 0.16
C PRO A 10 -48.63 -17.47 0.73
N GLU A 11 -48.13 -17.51 1.99
CA GLU A 11 -47.36 -16.42 2.57
C GLU A 11 -46.23 -16.04 1.57
N PRO A 12 -46.05 -14.73 1.29
CA PRO A 12 -44.96 -14.30 0.44
C PRO A 12 -43.63 -14.73 1.09
N THR A 13 -42.99 -15.71 0.51
CA THR A 13 -41.63 -16.13 0.85
C THR A 13 -40.75 -14.90 0.70
N LYS A 14 -40.45 -14.28 1.85
CA LYS A 14 -39.45 -13.23 1.99
C LYS A 14 -38.20 -13.74 1.29
N PRO A 15 -37.67 -13.02 0.27
CA PRO A 15 -36.47 -13.46 -0.37
C PRO A 15 -35.42 -13.64 0.75
N ALA A 16 -34.89 -14.84 0.86
CA ALA A 16 -33.78 -15.13 1.75
C ALA A 16 -32.69 -14.11 1.41
N GLY A 17 -32.62 -13.06 2.21
CA GLY A 17 -31.57 -12.07 2.10
C GLY A 17 -30.29 -12.87 2.07
N SER A 18 -29.56 -12.79 1.00
CA SER A 18 -28.24 -13.34 0.85
C SER A 18 -27.45 -12.89 2.09
N ALA A 19 -27.37 -13.78 3.06
CA ALA A 19 -26.51 -13.60 4.22
C ALA A 19 -25.11 -13.53 3.63
N THR A 20 -24.64 -12.29 3.45
CA THR A 20 -23.26 -12.03 3.07
C THR A 20 -22.42 -12.72 4.12
N PRO A 21 -21.61 -13.72 3.77
CA PRO A 21 -20.76 -14.39 4.74
C PRO A 21 -19.94 -13.30 5.44
N GLN A 22 -20.15 -13.11 6.73
CA GLN A 22 -19.41 -12.13 7.53
C GLN A 22 -18.04 -12.72 7.84
N TYR A 23 -17.19 -12.88 6.83
CA TYR A 23 -15.79 -13.19 7.05
C TYR A 23 -15.15 -11.98 7.71
N LYS A 24 -14.51 -12.21 8.85
CA LYS A 24 -13.82 -11.19 9.62
C LYS A 24 -12.65 -10.64 8.80
N ASP A 25 -12.79 -9.43 8.26
CA ASP A 25 -11.73 -8.77 7.52
C ASP A 25 -10.46 -8.65 8.37
N ARG A 26 -9.34 -9.10 7.84
CA ARG A 26 -8.02 -8.76 8.38
C ARG A 26 -7.62 -7.41 7.83
N ILE A 27 -7.20 -6.49 8.71
CA ILE A 27 -6.90 -5.11 8.34
C ILE A 27 -5.42 -4.85 8.54
N TYR A 28 -4.72 -4.51 7.45
CA TYR A 28 -3.34 -4.08 7.48
C TYR A 28 -3.26 -2.57 7.28
N ARG A 29 -2.56 -1.89 8.19
CA ARG A 29 -2.31 -0.44 8.15
C ARG A 29 -0.86 -0.16 8.53
N SER A 30 -0.33 0.97 8.08
CA SER A 30 1.00 1.43 8.46
C SER A 30 0.92 2.28 9.75
N PRO A 31 1.33 1.77 10.94
CA PRO A 31 1.32 2.58 12.16
C PRO A 31 2.20 3.82 12.05
N ALA A 32 3.33 3.70 11.34
CA ALA A 32 4.24 4.83 11.11
C ALA A 32 3.58 5.93 10.25
N GLY A 33 2.79 5.54 9.23
CA GLY A 33 2.01 6.47 8.43
C GLY A 33 0.96 7.22 9.27
N ILE A 34 0.29 6.52 10.18
CA ILE A 34 -0.70 7.12 11.08
C ILE A 34 -0.05 8.14 12.01
N VAL A 35 1.04 7.74 12.72
CA VAL A 35 1.74 8.64 13.65
C VAL A 35 2.30 9.86 12.92
N GLY A 36 2.98 9.66 11.80
CA GLY A 36 3.50 10.76 10.97
C GLY A 36 2.38 11.67 10.45
N GLY A 37 1.26 11.10 10.01
CA GLY A 37 0.10 11.85 9.54
C GLY A 37 -0.54 12.71 10.62
N VAL A 38 -0.75 12.17 11.82
CA VAL A 38 -1.29 12.92 12.96
C VAL A 38 -0.37 14.08 13.33
N LEU A 39 0.95 13.85 13.35
CA LEU A 39 1.94 14.89 13.65
C LEU A 39 1.90 16.01 12.59
N VAL A 40 1.89 15.67 11.30
CA VAL A 40 1.83 16.66 10.20
C VAL A 40 0.51 17.42 10.25
N LEU A 41 -0.63 16.75 10.48
CA LEU A 41 -1.93 17.41 10.64
C LEU A 41 -1.95 18.35 11.84
N GLY A 42 -1.32 17.96 12.96
CA GLY A 42 -1.17 18.83 14.14
C GLY A 42 -0.37 20.10 13.82
N ILE A 43 0.72 20.00 13.06
CA ILE A 43 1.50 21.16 12.62
C ILE A 43 0.68 22.05 11.68
N ILE A 44 -0.02 21.47 10.69
CA ILE A 44 -0.88 22.24 9.76
C ILE A 44 -1.99 22.96 10.54
N ALA A 45 -2.62 22.28 11.50
CA ALA A 45 -3.66 22.88 12.34
C ALA A 45 -3.11 24.02 13.18
N TRP A 46 -1.95 23.82 13.84
CA TRP A 46 -1.30 24.85 14.64
C TRP A 46 -0.99 26.10 13.81
N LEU A 47 -0.22 25.94 12.72
CA LEU A 47 0.18 27.08 11.88
C LEU A 47 -1.01 27.73 11.18
N GLY A 48 -1.98 26.91 10.75
CA GLY A 48 -3.17 27.40 10.07
C GLY A 48 -4.08 28.21 11.02
N ILE A 49 -4.32 27.74 12.23
CA ILE A 49 -5.11 28.46 13.24
C ILE A 49 -4.40 29.76 13.65
N ASP A 50 -3.09 29.70 13.89
CA ASP A 50 -2.30 30.90 14.20
C ASP A 50 -2.42 31.96 13.10
N ALA A 51 -2.25 31.54 11.83
CA ALA A 51 -2.39 32.44 10.68
C ALA A 51 -3.82 32.99 10.48
N VAL A 52 -4.86 32.24 10.90
CA VAL A 52 -6.26 32.72 10.86
C VAL A 52 -6.54 33.72 11.98
N VAL A 53 -5.99 33.49 13.18
CA VAL A 53 -6.30 34.30 14.38
C VAL A 53 -5.46 35.58 14.43
N VAL A 54 -4.17 35.50 14.10
CA VAL A 54 -3.21 36.61 14.22
C VAL A 54 -3.00 37.31 12.88
N GLY A 55 -3.30 36.65 11.76
CA GLY A 55 -3.06 37.17 10.43
C GLY A 55 -3.95 38.37 10.09
N GLU A 56 -3.42 39.30 9.32
CA GLU A 56 -4.12 40.49 8.83
C GLU A 56 -4.37 40.44 7.32
N GLY A 57 -5.38 41.19 6.87
CA GLY A 57 -5.68 41.32 5.44
C GLY A 57 -6.07 40.03 4.76
N ARG A 58 -5.24 39.54 3.84
CA ARG A 58 -5.46 38.30 3.05
C ARG A 58 -4.96 37.05 3.74
N THR A 59 -4.10 37.15 4.73
CA THR A 59 -3.45 36.00 5.38
C THR A 59 -4.44 34.96 5.92
N PRO A 60 -5.52 35.35 6.64
CA PRO A 60 -6.50 34.37 7.10
C PRO A 60 -7.15 33.55 5.99
N TRP A 61 -7.49 34.20 4.88
CA TRP A 61 -8.13 33.53 3.73
C TRP A 61 -7.18 32.57 3.02
N LEU A 62 -5.91 32.94 2.86
CA LEU A 62 -4.88 32.07 2.33
C LEU A 62 -4.62 30.89 3.26
N ALA A 63 -4.62 31.10 4.57
CA ALA A 63 -4.46 30.05 5.55
C ALA A 63 -5.62 29.03 5.48
N LEU A 64 -6.88 29.52 5.43
CA LEU A 64 -8.05 28.65 5.30
C LEU A 64 -8.02 27.84 3.99
N ALA A 65 -7.71 28.48 2.86
CA ALA A 65 -7.60 27.81 1.57
C ALA A 65 -6.47 26.76 1.57
N THR A 66 -5.33 27.09 2.20
CA THR A 66 -4.20 26.15 2.36
C THR A 66 -4.58 24.95 3.23
N MET A 67 -5.27 25.20 4.34
CA MET A 67 -5.76 24.10 5.20
C MET A 67 -6.78 23.23 4.46
N LEU A 68 -7.71 23.83 3.72
CA LEU A 68 -8.70 23.10 2.93
C LEU A 68 -8.04 22.22 1.86
N PHE A 69 -6.90 22.63 1.31
CA PHE A 69 -6.10 21.86 0.37
C PHE A 69 -5.28 20.78 1.06
N LEU A 70 -4.47 21.14 2.07
CA LEU A 70 -3.47 20.26 2.66
C LEU A 70 -4.06 19.20 3.59
N VAL A 71 -5.07 19.55 4.42
CA VAL A 71 -5.64 18.61 5.41
C VAL A 71 -6.19 17.34 4.74
N PRO A 72 -7.10 17.42 3.73
CA PRO A 72 -7.59 16.22 3.08
C PRO A 72 -6.50 15.46 2.34
N LEU A 73 -5.51 16.16 1.79
CA LEU A 73 -4.39 15.51 1.09
C LEU A 73 -3.52 14.70 2.06
N VAL A 74 -3.10 15.31 3.17
CA VAL A 74 -2.32 14.62 4.21
C VAL A 74 -3.11 13.46 4.78
N PHE A 75 -4.40 13.65 5.10
CA PHE A 75 -5.28 12.57 5.55
C PHE A 75 -5.32 11.40 4.54
N ALA A 76 -5.47 11.71 3.24
CA ALA A 76 -5.53 10.71 2.18
C ALA A 76 -4.26 9.86 2.09
N TYR A 77 -3.09 10.48 2.21
CA TYR A 77 -1.80 9.79 2.01
C TYR A 77 -1.29 9.09 3.27
N THR A 78 -1.73 9.50 4.47
CA THR A 78 -1.17 8.99 5.72
C THR A 78 -2.14 8.12 6.53
N LEU A 79 -3.38 8.59 6.74
CA LEU A 79 -4.34 7.92 7.62
C LEU A 79 -5.30 6.98 6.85
N ARG A 80 -5.59 7.31 5.60
CA ARG A 80 -6.55 6.58 4.77
C ARG A 80 -6.05 5.22 4.29
N PRO A 81 -4.76 5.00 3.89
CA PRO A 81 -4.32 3.76 3.30
C PRO A 81 -4.54 2.58 4.24
N ALA A 82 -5.17 1.53 3.71
CA ALA A 82 -5.43 0.28 4.40
C ALA A 82 -5.62 -0.86 3.40
N VAL A 83 -5.24 -2.07 3.77
CA VAL A 83 -5.53 -3.28 3.02
C VAL A 83 -6.44 -4.14 3.87
N PHE A 84 -7.59 -4.51 3.33
CA PHE A 84 -8.58 -5.39 3.96
C PHE A 84 -8.60 -6.70 3.20
N VAL A 85 -8.52 -7.78 3.92
CA VAL A 85 -8.39 -9.13 3.36
C VAL A 85 -9.42 -10.03 3.99
N ASN A 86 -10.19 -10.72 3.17
CA ASN A 86 -11.04 -11.83 3.59
C ASN A 86 -10.90 -13.01 2.61
N ASP A 87 -11.67 -14.06 2.84
CA ASP A 87 -11.58 -15.28 2.04
C ASP A 87 -12.07 -15.13 0.59
N ASP A 88 -12.86 -14.08 0.29
CA ASP A 88 -13.45 -13.89 -1.04
C ASP A 88 -12.70 -12.87 -1.87
N ARG A 89 -12.11 -11.84 -1.22
CA ARG A 89 -11.58 -10.67 -1.93
C ARG A 89 -10.51 -9.92 -1.14
N LEU A 90 -9.67 -9.23 -1.89
CA LEU A 90 -8.72 -8.24 -1.43
C LEU A 90 -9.29 -6.83 -1.68
N ARG A 91 -9.39 -5.98 -0.65
CA ARG A 91 -9.80 -4.58 -0.79
C ARG A 91 -8.63 -3.67 -0.45
N VAL A 92 -8.18 -2.91 -1.43
CA VAL A 92 -7.04 -2.01 -1.33
C VAL A 92 -7.55 -0.57 -1.26
N ARG A 93 -7.45 0.05 -0.09
CA ARG A 93 -7.76 1.47 0.08
C ARG A 93 -6.48 2.28 -0.08
N ASN A 94 -6.31 2.84 -1.26
CA ASN A 94 -5.23 3.76 -1.60
C ASN A 94 -5.62 5.23 -1.29
N PRO A 95 -4.69 6.19 -1.33
CA PRO A 95 -4.96 7.60 -1.01
C PRO A 95 -6.20 8.17 -1.73
N LEU A 96 -6.28 8.01 -3.04
CA LEU A 96 -7.31 8.65 -3.87
C LEU A 96 -8.33 7.66 -4.46
N ARG A 97 -8.14 6.35 -4.27
CA ARG A 97 -9.03 5.32 -4.81
C ARG A 97 -9.13 4.10 -3.91
N MET A 98 -10.23 3.41 -4.01
CA MET A 98 -10.45 2.10 -3.40
C MET A 98 -10.64 1.08 -4.50
N VAL A 99 -9.91 -0.03 -4.41
CA VAL A 99 -9.96 -1.14 -5.37
C VAL A 99 -10.41 -2.39 -4.64
N VAL A 100 -11.37 -3.09 -5.21
CA VAL A 100 -11.84 -4.39 -4.73
C VAL A 100 -11.51 -5.43 -5.79
N LEU A 101 -10.66 -6.39 -5.40
CA LEU A 101 -10.22 -7.49 -6.26
C LEU A 101 -10.70 -8.81 -5.66
N PRO A 102 -11.63 -9.53 -6.28
CA PRO A 102 -11.87 -10.94 -5.98
C PRO A 102 -10.60 -11.76 -6.19
N TRP A 103 -10.37 -12.81 -5.39
CA TRP A 103 -9.13 -13.59 -5.52
C TRP A 103 -8.97 -14.26 -6.88
N GLY A 104 -10.07 -14.60 -7.56
CA GLY A 104 -10.07 -15.13 -8.91
C GLY A 104 -9.65 -14.13 -10.00
N GLN A 105 -9.50 -12.84 -9.66
CA GLN A 105 -9.03 -11.79 -10.57
C GLN A 105 -7.61 -11.31 -10.25
N VAL A 106 -6.94 -11.95 -9.31
CA VAL A 106 -5.56 -11.63 -8.93
C VAL A 106 -4.61 -12.53 -9.70
N ALA A 107 -3.86 -11.98 -10.64
CA ALA A 107 -2.85 -12.72 -11.39
C ALA A 107 -1.57 -12.95 -10.58
N SER A 108 -1.13 -11.96 -9.81
CA SER A 108 0.08 -12.09 -8.98
C SER A 108 0.23 -11.02 -7.91
N LEU A 109 0.93 -11.37 -6.83
CA LEU A 109 1.34 -10.47 -5.74
C LEU A 109 2.85 -10.30 -5.80
N ARG A 110 3.31 -9.05 -6.04
CA ARG A 110 4.72 -8.73 -6.23
C ARG A 110 5.25 -7.89 -5.07
N SER A 111 6.47 -8.20 -4.66
CA SER A 111 7.22 -7.42 -3.67
C SER A 111 8.56 -7.04 -4.28
N GLY A 112 8.68 -5.80 -4.73
CA GLY A 112 9.87 -5.25 -5.36
C GLY A 112 10.22 -3.89 -4.78
N PHE A 113 10.13 -2.83 -5.59
CA PHE A 113 10.25 -1.44 -5.13
C PHE A 113 9.01 -0.99 -4.35
N SER A 114 7.85 -1.54 -4.65
CA SER A 114 6.60 -1.43 -3.92
C SER A 114 5.97 -2.81 -3.77
N ASN A 115 5.06 -2.96 -2.80
CA ASN A 115 4.19 -4.10 -2.75
C ASN A 115 3.01 -3.83 -3.68
N GLU A 116 2.75 -4.76 -4.59
CA GLU A 116 1.80 -4.58 -5.68
C GLU A 116 0.96 -5.84 -5.87
N VAL A 117 -0.28 -5.65 -6.28
CA VAL A 117 -1.14 -6.69 -6.81
C VAL A 117 -1.40 -6.40 -8.28
N VAL A 118 -1.28 -7.43 -9.09
CA VAL A 118 -1.56 -7.39 -10.53
C VAL A 118 -2.84 -8.18 -10.77
N ASP A 119 -3.81 -7.60 -11.47
CA ASP A 119 -5.00 -8.30 -11.88
C ASP A 119 -4.79 -9.08 -13.19
N ASP A 120 -5.78 -9.89 -13.58
CA ASP A 120 -5.73 -10.71 -14.81
C ASP A 120 -5.68 -9.86 -16.09
N SER A 121 -6.10 -8.58 -16.02
CA SER A 121 -5.95 -7.63 -17.12
C SER A 121 -4.52 -7.08 -17.25
N GLY A 122 -3.63 -7.40 -16.33
CA GLY A 122 -2.27 -6.84 -16.23
C GLY A 122 -2.20 -5.48 -15.55
N THR A 123 -3.32 -4.97 -15.01
CA THR A 123 -3.32 -3.69 -14.29
C THR A 123 -2.68 -3.86 -12.92
N THR A 124 -1.77 -2.96 -12.57
CA THR A 124 -1.04 -3.01 -11.31
C THR A 124 -1.61 -2.02 -10.29
N TYR A 125 -1.89 -2.52 -9.08
CA TYR A 125 -2.36 -1.70 -7.96
C TYR A 125 -1.35 -1.77 -6.81
N GLN A 126 -0.81 -0.62 -6.42
CA GLN A 126 0.13 -0.51 -5.32
C GLN A 126 -0.57 -0.65 -3.96
N LEU A 127 0.03 -1.40 -3.03
CA LEU A 127 -0.45 -1.62 -1.67
C LEU A 127 0.17 -0.59 -0.71
N TRP A 128 -0.36 0.64 -0.70
CA TRP A 128 0.19 1.76 0.08
C TRP A 128 0.28 1.51 1.59
N ALA A 129 -0.60 0.68 2.13
CA ALA A 129 -0.60 0.34 3.56
C ALA A 129 0.51 -0.64 3.96
N LEU A 130 1.11 -1.33 2.99
CA LEU A 130 2.18 -2.31 3.19
C LEU A 130 3.50 -1.74 2.67
N PRO A 131 4.27 -1.00 3.49
CA PRO A 131 5.55 -0.43 3.06
C PRO A 131 6.56 -1.53 2.78
N VAL A 132 7.31 -1.40 1.68
CA VAL A 132 8.34 -2.38 1.31
C VAL A 132 9.47 -2.40 2.33
N SER A 133 9.89 -3.60 2.73
CA SER A 133 11.07 -3.73 3.58
C SER A 133 12.34 -3.41 2.77
N VAL A 134 13.24 -2.58 3.34
CA VAL A 134 14.55 -2.26 2.73
C VAL A 134 15.37 -3.54 2.54
N ARG A 135 15.13 -4.55 3.38
CA ARG A 135 15.79 -5.86 3.28
C ARG A 135 15.30 -6.63 2.05
N ALA A 136 14.01 -6.58 1.70
CA ALA A 136 13.49 -7.17 0.47
C ALA A 136 14.10 -6.47 -0.76
N ARG A 137 14.23 -5.13 -0.74
CA ARG A 137 14.94 -4.38 -1.79
C ARG A 137 16.37 -4.83 -1.94
N SER A 138 17.13 -4.91 -0.84
CA SER A 138 18.53 -5.32 -0.90
C SER A 138 18.70 -6.76 -1.34
N LYS A 139 17.76 -7.64 -0.98
CA LYS A 139 17.74 -9.04 -1.44
C LYS A 139 17.42 -9.13 -2.94
N ALA A 140 16.41 -8.41 -3.41
CA ALA A 140 16.07 -8.33 -4.84
C ALA A 140 17.24 -7.78 -5.66
N ALA A 141 17.84 -6.65 -5.25
CA ALA A 141 18.99 -6.07 -5.91
C ALA A 141 20.21 -7.01 -5.94
N ARG A 142 20.44 -7.77 -4.84
CA ARG A 142 21.51 -8.79 -4.81
C ARG A 142 21.22 -9.97 -5.72
N GLN A 143 19.96 -10.39 -5.85
CA GLN A 143 19.56 -11.48 -6.76
C GLN A 143 19.73 -11.05 -8.22
N GLU A 144 19.30 -9.84 -8.57
CA GLU A 144 19.50 -9.27 -9.91
C GLU A 144 20.99 -9.14 -10.25
N ALA A 145 21.79 -8.62 -9.31
CA ALA A 145 23.23 -8.52 -9.51
C ALA A 145 23.91 -9.89 -9.65
N ARG A 146 23.42 -10.93 -8.94
CA ARG A 146 23.92 -12.30 -9.10
C ARG A 146 23.51 -12.91 -10.43
N ALA A 147 22.25 -12.71 -10.86
CA ALA A 147 21.77 -13.16 -12.15
C ALA A 147 22.52 -12.51 -13.30
N ALA A 148 22.74 -11.18 -13.23
CA ALA A 148 23.53 -10.46 -14.22
C ALA A 148 24.99 -10.95 -14.31
N ARG A 149 25.63 -11.21 -13.15
CA ARG A 149 26.99 -11.78 -13.10
C ARG A 149 27.04 -13.21 -13.63
N ALA A 150 26.03 -14.05 -13.38
CA ALA A 150 25.94 -15.40 -13.90
C ALA A 150 25.76 -15.38 -15.42
N ALA A 151 24.92 -14.51 -15.95
CA ALA A 151 24.72 -14.32 -17.38
C ALA A 151 26.01 -13.83 -18.09
N ALA A 152 26.72 -12.86 -17.48
CA ALA A 152 28.00 -12.37 -18.00
C ALA A 152 29.08 -13.46 -18.03
N ARG A 153 29.13 -14.34 -17.00
CA ARG A 153 30.05 -15.48 -16.97
C ARG A 153 29.70 -16.54 -18.00
N ALA A 154 28.41 -16.82 -18.20
CA ALA A 154 27.95 -17.77 -19.22
C ALA A 154 28.29 -17.28 -20.64
N GLY A 155 28.22 -15.96 -20.88
CA GLY A 155 28.62 -15.35 -22.15
C GLY A 155 30.14 -15.32 -22.40
N GLN A 156 30.96 -15.32 -21.34
CA GLN A 156 32.41 -15.34 -21.44
C GLN A 156 33.04 -16.75 -21.44
N GLY A 157 32.29 -17.78 -21.05
CA GLY A 157 32.77 -19.17 -21.01
C GLY A 157 32.94 -19.86 -22.38
N GLY A 158 32.69 -19.15 -23.50
CA GLY A 158 32.81 -19.66 -24.86
C GLY A 158 34.14 -19.40 -25.56
N ALA A 159 35.07 -18.62 -24.95
CA ALA A 159 36.37 -18.29 -25.62
C ALA A 159 37.51 -18.38 -24.60
N GLY A 160 38.29 -19.47 -24.64
CA GLY A 160 39.64 -19.47 -24.06
C GLY A 160 39.91 -20.55 -23.04
N GLY A 161 40.28 -21.74 -23.49
CA GLY A 161 41.08 -22.65 -22.68
C GLY A 161 42.48 -22.08 -22.49
N GLY A 162 42.95 -22.07 -21.24
CA GLY A 162 44.32 -21.64 -20.92
C GLY A 162 44.66 -21.92 -19.46
N ARG A 163 45.58 -22.89 -19.26
CA ARG A 163 46.20 -23.21 -17.99
C ARG A 163 46.89 -22.04 -17.34
N GLY A 164 46.86 -21.97 -15.99
CA GLY A 164 47.72 -21.08 -15.21
C GLY A 164 47.65 -21.36 -13.71
N ASP A 165 48.62 -22.16 -13.22
CA ASP A 165 49.00 -22.32 -11.82
C ASP A 165 49.37 -20.98 -11.18
N GLY A 166 49.12 -20.82 -9.86
CA GLY A 166 49.75 -19.73 -9.11
C GLY A 166 49.17 -19.48 -7.70
N ARG A 167 49.74 -20.14 -6.73
CA ARG A 167 49.97 -19.80 -5.30
C ARG A 167 49.61 -18.40 -4.79
N GLY A 168 49.00 -18.35 -3.63
CA GLY A 168 49.48 -17.64 -2.43
C GLY A 168 48.94 -16.27 -2.18
N GLY A 169 48.45 -16.03 -0.97
CA GLY A 169 48.35 -14.71 -0.38
C GLY A 169 47.24 -14.53 0.64
N ALA A 170 47.53 -14.86 1.90
CA ALA A 170 46.76 -14.39 3.05
C ALA A 170 46.95 -12.87 3.20
N GLY A 171 45.85 -12.12 3.20
CA GLY A 171 45.82 -10.70 3.51
C GLY A 171 44.49 -10.38 4.20
N VAL A 172 44.54 -10.22 5.51
CA VAL A 172 43.48 -9.61 6.32
C VAL A 172 43.65 -8.09 6.20
N PRO A 173 42.66 -7.32 5.76
CA PRO A 173 42.61 -5.89 6.05
C PRO A 173 41.62 -5.64 7.17
N GLY A 174 42.11 -5.24 8.34
CA GLY A 174 41.33 -4.49 9.30
C GLY A 174 40.87 -3.18 8.68
N GLY A 175 39.58 -3.03 8.52
CA GLY A 175 38.93 -1.83 8.05
C GLY A 175 38.22 -1.11 9.17
N ALA A 176 38.63 0.14 9.41
CA ALA A 176 38.04 1.07 10.35
C ALA A 176 36.53 1.18 10.20
N VAL A 177 35.77 0.87 11.24
CA VAL A 177 34.34 1.16 11.38
C VAL A 177 34.17 2.67 11.57
N GLY A 178 33.82 3.38 10.52
CA GLY A 178 33.57 4.81 10.57
C GLY A 178 32.30 5.15 11.34
N ALA A 179 32.35 6.24 12.10
CA ALA A 179 31.24 6.77 12.93
C ALA A 179 29.94 7.08 12.18
N ALA A 180 29.92 6.98 10.85
CA ALA A 180 28.69 7.11 10.02
C ALA A 180 27.74 5.91 10.13
N ASP A 181 28.21 4.77 10.65
CA ASP A 181 27.43 3.53 10.71
C ASP A 181 26.49 3.47 11.92
N LEU A 182 26.70 4.28 12.96
CA LEU A 182 25.89 4.31 14.18
C LEU A 182 24.51 4.95 13.96
N GLY A 183 24.39 5.92 13.06
CA GLY A 183 23.11 6.54 12.71
C GLY A 183 22.22 5.64 11.83
N ALA A 184 22.83 4.91 10.91
CA ALA A 184 22.15 3.94 10.05
C ALA A 184 21.68 2.71 10.84
N GLY A 185 22.45 2.28 11.85
CA GLY A 185 22.11 1.16 12.73
C GLY A 185 20.88 1.43 13.59
N ALA A 186 20.73 2.64 14.15
CA ALA A 186 19.57 3.02 14.95
C ALA A 186 18.29 3.13 14.11
N ALA A 187 18.37 3.68 12.89
CA ALA A 187 17.26 3.71 11.93
C ALA A 187 16.88 2.31 11.44
N LEU A 188 17.85 1.39 11.33
CA LEU A 188 17.65 -0.01 10.97
C LEU A 188 16.99 -0.82 12.11
N ALA A 189 17.35 -0.56 13.36
CA ALA A 189 16.76 -1.21 14.55
C ALA A 189 15.30 -0.80 14.76
N ALA A 190 14.94 0.46 14.50
CA ALA A 190 13.55 0.94 14.58
C ALA A 190 12.61 0.31 13.54
N GLY A 191 13.13 -0.29 12.48
CA GLY A 191 12.34 -0.95 11.43
C GLY A 191 12.25 -2.48 11.51
N GLY A 192 12.95 -3.12 12.45
CA GLY A 192 13.09 -4.59 12.50
C GLY A 192 11.77 -5.37 12.62
N PRO A 193 10.95 -5.13 13.66
CA PRO A 193 9.70 -5.87 13.86
C PRO A 193 8.66 -5.60 12.78
N ARG A 194 8.49 -4.35 12.37
CA ARG A 194 7.50 -3.92 11.37
C ARG A 194 7.75 -4.48 9.97
N ARG A 195 9.02 -4.72 9.62
CA ARG A 195 9.41 -5.34 8.35
C ARG A 195 9.02 -6.81 8.30
N ALA A 196 9.24 -7.51 9.43
CA ALA A 196 8.80 -8.89 9.57
C ALA A 196 7.27 -9.01 9.48
N GLU A 197 6.51 -8.02 9.96
CA GLU A 197 5.05 -7.97 9.83
C GLU A 197 4.60 -7.77 8.37
N THR A 198 5.26 -6.87 7.62
CA THR A 198 4.91 -6.64 6.22
C THR A 198 5.24 -7.84 5.33
N ASP A 199 6.42 -8.45 5.56
CA ASP A 199 6.82 -9.65 4.81
C ASP A 199 5.86 -10.82 5.11
N ARG A 200 5.47 -11.01 6.38
CA ARG A 200 4.44 -11.99 6.78
C ARG A 200 3.08 -11.69 6.17
N ALA A 201 2.67 -10.40 6.14
CA ALA A 201 1.42 -10.02 5.50
C ALA A 201 1.41 -10.36 4.01
N MET A 202 2.50 -10.11 3.29
CA MET A 202 2.61 -10.46 1.87
C MET A 202 2.62 -11.96 1.64
N ASP A 203 3.26 -12.73 2.52
CA ASP A 203 3.27 -14.20 2.43
C ASP A 203 1.87 -14.76 2.72
N GLU A 204 1.17 -14.21 3.71
CA GLU A 204 -0.22 -14.57 4.02
C GLU A 204 -1.17 -14.23 2.86
N LEU A 205 -0.98 -13.09 2.18
CA LEU A 205 -1.76 -12.73 0.99
C LEU A 205 -1.54 -13.73 -0.16
N ARG A 206 -0.30 -14.17 -0.38
CA ARG A 206 0.02 -15.18 -1.41
C ARG A 206 -0.63 -16.52 -1.09
N GLU A 207 -0.52 -16.97 0.16
CA GLU A 207 -1.14 -18.22 0.61
C GLU A 207 -2.67 -18.18 0.49
N LEU A 208 -3.31 -17.06 0.81
CA LEU A 208 -4.75 -16.88 0.61
C LEU A 208 -5.12 -16.90 -0.86
N HIS A 209 -4.35 -16.21 -1.70
CA HIS A 209 -4.56 -16.22 -3.14
C HIS A 209 -4.48 -17.64 -3.71
N GLU A 210 -3.41 -18.41 -3.40
CA GLU A 210 -3.25 -19.79 -3.84
C GLU A 210 -4.40 -20.70 -3.42
N ARG A 211 -4.94 -20.52 -2.23
CA ARG A 211 -6.06 -21.32 -1.70
C ARG A 211 -7.43 -20.93 -2.24
N ARG A 212 -7.63 -19.65 -2.60
CA ARG A 212 -8.97 -19.09 -2.85
C ARG A 212 -9.22 -18.66 -4.29
N GLN A 213 -8.20 -18.57 -5.15
CA GLN A 213 -8.33 -18.12 -6.53
C GLN A 213 -9.36 -18.89 -7.37
N GLU A 214 -9.58 -20.17 -7.08
CA GLU A 214 -10.53 -21.03 -7.79
C GLU A 214 -11.91 -21.14 -7.10
N ALA A 215 -12.06 -20.57 -5.88
CA ALA A 215 -13.31 -20.65 -5.14
C ALA A 215 -14.42 -19.84 -5.84
N ALA A 216 -15.63 -20.39 -5.91
CA ALA A 216 -16.77 -19.75 -6.56
C ALA A 216 -17.13 -18.40 -5.92
N GLU A 217 -16.97 -18.27 -4.60
CA GLU A 217 -17.23 -17.05 -3.83
C GLU A 217 -16.18 -15.96 -4.07
N ALA A 218 -15.00 -16.36 -4.56
CA ALA A 218 -13.88 -15.46 -4.85
C ALA A 218 -13.84 -14.99 -6.31
N GLN A 219 -14.85 -15.33 -7.09
CA GLN A 219 -15.00 -14.85 -8.47
C GLN A 219 -15.76 -13.52 -8.50
N GLY A 220 -15.59 -12.75 -9.58
CA GLY A 220 -16.29 -11.49 -9.77
C GLY A 220 -15.48 -10.50 -10.61
N GLU A 221 -15.87 -9.25 -10.61
CA GLU A 221 -15.20 -8.19 -11.36
C GLU A 221 -14.39 -7.28 -10.43
N VAL A 222 -13.28 -6.77 -10.94
CA VAL A 222 -12.48 -5.75 -10.25
C VAL A 222 -13.24 -4.44 -10.22
N THR A 223 -13.45 -3.89 -9.02
CA THR A 223 -14.17 -2.63 -8.86
C THR A 223 -13.23 -1.53 -8.36
N VAL A 224 -13.20 -0.40 -9.05
CA VAL A 224 -12.41 0.78 -8.67
C VAL A 224 -13.35 1.94 -8.36
N ARG A 225 -13.20 2.54 -7.16
CA ARG A 225 -13.96 3.72 -6.73
C ARG A 225 -13.02 4.85 -6.35
N TRP A 226 -13.26 6.03 -6.88
CA TRP A 226 -12.52 7.24 -6.53
C TRP A 226 -13.00 7.82 -5.19
N ALA A 227 -12.07 8.39 -4.46
CA ALA A 227 -12.30 9.00 -3.15
C ALA A 227 -12.72 10.46 -3.28
N TYR A 228 -13.87 10.72 -3.87
CA TYR A 228 -14.37 12.09 -4.07
C TYR A 228 -14.48 12.87 -2.75
N GLU A 229 -14.71 12.20 -1.63
CA GLU A 229 -14.75 12.79 -0.29
C GLU A 229 -13.43 13.47 0.12
N VAL A 230 -12.31 13.07 -0.50
CA VAL A 230 -10.99 13.67 -0.27
C VAL A 230 -10.59 14.58 -1.43
N ILE A 231 -10.88 14.15 -2.66
CA ILE A 231 -10.52 14.88 -3.88
C ILE A 231 -11.26 16.21 -3.96
N ALA A 232 -12.57 16.24 -3.68
CA ALA A 232 -13.37 17.42 -3.82
C ALA A 232 -12.91 18.58 -2.91
N PRO A 233 -12.72 18.42 -1.59
CA PRO A 233 -12.22 19.52 -0.75
C PRO A 233 -10.78 19.93 -1.11
N ALA A 234 -9.91 18.99 -1.51
CA ALA A 234 -8.56 19.33 -1.95
C ALA A 234 -8.58 20.17 -3.22
N VAL A 235 -9.40 19.81 -4.22
CA VAL A 235 -9.56 20.60 -5.44
C VAL A 235 -10.15 21.97 -5.13
N ALA A 236 -11.18 22.05 -4.27
CA ALA A 236 -11.76 23.33 -3.85
C ALA A 236 -10.71 24.24 -3.19
N GLY A 237 -9.88 23.68 -2.29
CA GLY A 237 -8.77 24.40 -1.67
C GLY A 237 -7.75 24.91 -2.67
N ALA A 238 -7.37 24.07 -3.64
CA ALA A 238 -6.42 24.47 -4.71
C ALA A 238 -6.97 25.60 -5.58
N VAL A 239 -8.26 25.52 -5.97
CA VAL A 239 -8.93 26.59 -6.74
C VAL A 239 -9.00 27.88 -5.95
N LEU A 240 -9.38 27.83 -4.68
CA LEU A 240 -9.40 29.03 -3.81
C LEU A 240 -8.02 29.65 -3.67
N LEU A 241 -6.97 28.84 -3.50
CA LEU A 241 -5.59 29.34 -3.47
C LEU A 241 -5.21 30.04 -4.78
N ALA A 242 -5.54 29.44 -5.93
CA ALA A 242 -5.25 30.04 -7.24
C ALA A 242 -5.98 31.38 -7.42
N VAL A 243 -7.25 31.45 -7.05
CA VAL A 243 -8.04 32.69 -7.11
C VAL A 243 -7.47 33.77 -6.19
N LEU A 244 -7.22 33.43 -4.92
CA LEU A 244 -6.65 34.37 -3.96
C LEU A 244 -5.26 34.87 -4.37
N TRP A 245 -4.46 34.03 -5.02
CA TRP A 245 -3.15 34.41 -5.55
C TRP A 245 -3.26 35.34 -6.76
N GLY A 246 -4.22 35.05 -7.67
CA GLY A 246 -4.42 35.86 -8.89
C GLY A 246 -5.07 37.24 -8.66
N LEU A 247 -5.78 37.41 -7.54
CA LEU A 247 -6.44 38.69 -7.21
C LEU A 247 -5.53 39.66 -6.44
N GLY A 248 -4.34 39.33 -6.14
CA GLY A 248 -3.43 40.15 -5.33
C GLY A 248 -2.08 40.34 -5.85
#